data_8c5afbf83881800948b7bc050791356d
#
_entry.id   8c5afbf83881800948b7bc050791356d
#
_cell.length_a   1.000
_cell.length_b   1.000
_cell.length_c   1.000
_cell.angle_alpha   90.00
_cell.angle_beta   90.00
_cell.angle_gamma   90.00
#
_symmetry.space_group_name_H-M   'P 1'
#
loop_
_entity.id
_entity.type
_entity.pdbx_description
1 polymer ?
#
loop_
_entity_poly.entity_id
_entity_poly.type
_entity_poly.pdbx_seq_one_letter_code
_entity_poly.pdbx_strand_id
1 'polypeptide(L)'
;MQITTPYYIIDEKRLLRNLQIMQQIREQSGAKFVLALKCFSTWAVFDLMRQYMDGTTSSSLYEARLGHEKFGGETHAYCVGYSPEDIHALAGFADKIIFNSISQLDTYYNEVQAKHLGLRINPGFSCSHFDLADPARRYSRLGVVDKEALQAQVSRLSGLMFHYNCEND
;
A
#
# COMPACT_ATOMS: atom_id res chain seq x y z
N MET A 1 25.09 14.36 -25.13
CA MET A 1 24.25 13.19 -25.46
C MET A 1 22.89 13.70 -25.95
N GLN A 2 22.50 13.39 -27.19
CA GLN A 2 21.22 13.84 -27.73
C GLN A 2 20.17 12.79 -27.31
N ILE A 3 19.16 13.21 -26.54
CA ILE A 3 18.09 12.32 -26.06
C ILE A 3 16.89 12.47 -26.99
N THR A 4 16.36 11.35 -27.48
CA THR A 4 15.19 11.35 -28.35
C THR A 4 13.91 11.53 -27.51
N THR A 5 13.08 12.50 -27.85
CA THR A 5 11.78 12.75 -27.22
C THR A 5 10.68 11.85 -27.79
N PRO A 6 9.62 11.52 -26.99
CA PRO A 6 9.39 11.93 -25.60
C PRO A 6 10.16 11.06 -24.58
N TYR A 7 10.50 11.63 -23.41
CA TYR A 7 11.17 10.91 -22.31
C TYR A 7 10.83 11.54 -20.96
N TYR A 8 11.05 10.75 -19.89
CA TYR A 8 11.01 11.24 -18.52
C TYR A 8 12.41 11.39 -17.97
N ILE A 9 12.64 12.44 -17.17
CA ILE A 9 13.91 12.65 -16.45
C ILE A 9 13.63 12.51 -14.96
N ILE A 10 14.45 11.70 -14.28
CA ILE A 10 14.51 11.67 -12.84
C ILE A 10 15.80 12.36 -12.40
N ASP A 11 15.67 13.42 -11.62
CA ASP A 11 16.81 14.12 -11.00
C ASP A 11 17.14 13.43 -9.68
N GLU A 12 18.18 12.61 -9.67
CA GLU A 12 18.60 11.85 -8.50
C GLU A 12 18.96 12.73 -7.30
N LYS A 13 19.50 13.94 -7.51
CA LYS A 13 19.82 14.85 -6.41
C LYS A 13 18.57 15.36 -5.70
N ARG A 14 17.52 15.65 -6.47
CA ARG A 14 16.23 16.07 -5.92
C ARG A 14 15.54 14.89 -5.22
N LEU A 15 15.57 13.71 -5.83
CA LEU A 15 15.05 12.49 -5.22
C LEU A 15 15.76 12.20 -3.89
N LEU A 16 17.09 12.22 -3.88
CA LEU A 16 17.89 11.98 -2.66
C LEU A 16 17.54 12.97 -1.54
N ARG A 17 17.38 14.26 -1.84
CA ARG A 17 16.96 15.25 -0.86
C ARG A 17 15.62 14.91 -0.23
N ASN A 18 14.65 14.47 -1.02
CA ASN A 18 13.34 14.07 -0.51
C ASN A 18 13.43 12.80 0.36
N LEU A 19 14.23 11.83 -0.08
CA LEU A 19 14.47 10.59 0.69
C LEU A 19 15.15 10.87 2.03
N GLN A 20 16.08 11.81 2.10
CA GLN A 20 16.72 12.23 3.35
C GLN A 20 15.73 12.87 4.34
N ILE A 21 14.76 13.64 3.85
CA ILE A 21 13.68 14.19 4.69
C ILE A 21 12.82 13.03 5.26
N MET A 22 12.46 12.07 4.41
CA MET A 22 11.70 10.88 4.85
C MET A 22 12.48 10.08 5.90
N GLN A 23 13.78 9.90 5.71
CA GLN A 23 14.65 9.23 6.69
C GLN A 23 14.64 9.94 8.05
N GLN A 24 14.78 11.27 8.07
CA GLN A 24 14.71 12.04 9.31
C GLN A 24 13.39 11.84 10.05
N ILE A 25 12.27 11.87 9.33
CA ILE A 25 10.95 11.63 9.92
C ILE A 25 10.85 10.20 10.45
N ARG A 26 11.35 9.22 9.70
CA ARG A 26 11.40 7.81 10.09
C ARG A 26 12.18 7.61 11.39
N GLU A 27 13.37 8.18 11.48
CA GLU A 27 14.25 8.10 12.68
C GLU A 27 13.63 8.78 13.90
N GLN A 28 12.95 9.91 13.72
CA GLN A 28 12.32 10.65 14.82
C GLN A 28 11.01 10.02 15.30
N SER A 29 10.23 9.44 14.41
CA SER A 29 8.89 8.91 14.71
C SER A 29 8.87 7.41 15.01
N GLY A 30 9.87 6.66 14.55
CA GLY A 30 9.85 5.19 14.53
C GLY A 30 8.88 4.59 13.49
N ALA A 31 8.24 5.43 12.68
CA ALA A 31 7.34 4.96 11.62
C ALA A 31 8.12 4.34 10.45
N LYS A 32 7.54 3.35 9.80
CA LYS A 32 8.07 2.78 8.55
C LYS A 32 7.50 3.51 7.34
N PHE A 33 8.35 3.70 6.33
CA PHE A 33 7.96 4.27 5.06
C PHE A 33 7.96 3.19 3.98
N VAL A 34 6.85 3.04 3.28
CA VAL A 34 6.71 2.13 2.15
C VAL A 34 6.32 2.89 0.89
N LEU A 35 6.95 2.53 -0.23
CA LEU A 35 6.67 3.15 -1.53
C LEU A 35 5.35 2.64 -2.09
N ALA A 36 4.42 3.55 -2.40
CA ALA A 36 3.19 3.21 -3.10
C ALA A 36 3.44 3.07 -4.60
N LEU A 37 3.44 1.84 -5.09
CA LEU A 37 3.81 1.53 -6.48
C LEU A 37 2.79 2.06 -7.50
N LYS A 38 1.54 2.24 -7.12
CA LYS A 38 0.53 2.86 -7.98
C LYS A 38 0.85 4.31 -8.36
N CYS A 39 1.63 5.04 -7.53
CA CYS A 39 2.03 6.41 -7.82
C CYS A 39 3.46 6.53 -8.36
N PHE A 40 4.32 5.59 -8.03
CA PHE A 40 5.68 5.60 -8.54
C PHE A 40 6.24 4.17 -8.63
N SER A 41 6.44 3.69 -9.85
CA SER A 41 6.92 2.33 -10.15
C SER A 41 8.15 2.31 -11.07
N THR A 42 8.89 3.42 -11.15
CA THR A 42 10.09 3.51 -11.97
C THR A 42 11.25 2.81 -11.29
N TRP A 43 11.40 1.53 -11.54
CA TRP A 43 12.38 0.66 -10.86
C TRP A 43 13.85 1.02 -11.09
N ALA A 44 14.16 1.84 -12.10
CA ALA A 44 15.53 2.30 -12.37
C ALA A 44 16.19 3.03 -11.19
N VAL A 45 15.40 3.57 -10.25
CA VAL A 45 15.89 4.28 -9.05
C VAL A 45 15.56 3.53 -7.74
N PHE A 46 15.06 2.32 -7.80
CA PHE A 46 14.71 1.54 -6.60
C PHE A 46 15.94 1.24 -5.73
N ASP A 47 17.11 1.02 -6.33
CA ASP A 47 18.35 0.81 -5.58
C ASP A 47 18.75 2.00 -4.70
N LEU A 48 18.45 3.22 -5.15
CA LEU A 48 18.61 4.41 -4.33
C LEU A 48 17.52 4.48 -3.25
N MET A 49 16.25 4.30 -3.63
CA MET A 49 15.11 4.49 -2.72
C MET A 49 15.08 3.49 -1.58
N ARG A 50 15.42 2.23 -1.82
CA ARG A 50 15.42 1.17 -0.79
C ARG A 50 16.42 1.38 0.34
N GLN A 51 17.37 2.30 0.20
CA GLN A 51 18.29 2.67 1.27
C GLN A 51 17.61 3.56 2.32
N TYR A 52 16.48 4.18 1.99
CA TYR A 52 15.76 5.16 2.80
C TYR A 52 14.34 4.72 3.19
N MET A 53 13.83 3.67 2.58
CA MET A 53 12.45 3.19 2.76
C MET A 53 12.45 1.71 3.16
N ASP A 54 11.41 1.29 3.86
CA ASP A 54 11.33 -0.05 4.47
C ASP A 54 10.76 -1.12 3.52
N GLY A 55 10.12 -0.71 2.43
CA GLY A 55 9.50 -1.62 1.48
C GLY A 55 8.53 -0.93 0.54
N THR A 56 7.56 -1.69 0.06
CA THR A 56 6.57 -1.23 -0.92
C THR A 56 5.14 -1.56 -0.49
N THR A 57 4.18 -0.78 -0.97
CA THR A 57 2.75 -1.11 -0.91
C THR A 57 2.16 -1.11 -2.32
N SER A 58 1.29 -2.06 -2.60
CA SER A 58 0.76 -2.35 -3.93
C SER A 58 -0.75 -2.25 -3.99
N SER A 59 -1.29 -2.11 -5.20
CA SER A 59 -2.73 -2.13 -5.50
C SER A 59 -3.12 -3.30 -6.41
N SER A 60 -2.17 -4.18 -6.74
CA SER A 60 -2.38 -5.38 -7.55
C SER A 60 -1.29 -6.42 -7.29
N LEU A 61 -1.53 -7.66 -7.72
CA LEU A 61 -0.52 -8.72 -7.68
C LEU A 61 0.77 -8.33 -8.43
N TYR A 62 0.64 -7.69 -9.61
CA TYR A 62 1.81 -7.33 -10.42
C TYR A 62 2.65 -6.23 -9.78
N GLU A 63 2.02 -5.23 -9.16
CA GLU A 63 2.75 -4.25 -8.34
C GLU A 63 3.44 -4.92 -7.14
N ALA A 64 2.77 -5.83 -6.44
CA ALA A 64 3.37 -6.57 -5.33
C ALA A 64 4.60 -7.37 -5.77
N ARG A 65 4.53 -8.05 -6.92
CA ARG A 65 5.68 -8.74 -7.52
C ARG A 65 6.82 -7.78 -7.87
N LEU A 66 6.51 -6.65 -8.47
CA LEU A 66 7.50 -5.62 -8.78
C LEU A 66 8.23 -5.16 -7.52
N GLY A 67 7.48 -4.88 -6.44
CA GLY A 67 8.05 -4.52 -5.15
C GLY A 67 8.95 -5.59 -4.59
N HIS A 68 8.46 -6.82 -4.52
CA HIS A 68 9.20 -7.97 -4.00
C HIS A 68 10.49 -8.25 -4.81
N GLU A 69 10.40 -8.30 -6.14
CA GLU A 69 11.50 -8.71 -7.01
C GLU A 69 12.54 -7.61 -7.24
N LYS A 70 12.13 -6.33 -7.26
CA LYS A 70 12.99 -5.21 -7.66
C LYS A 70 13.35 -4.26 -6.54
N PHE A 71 12.42 -4.01 -5.60
CA PHE A 71 12.67 -3.10 -4.49
C PHE A 71 13.26 -3.83 -3.28
N GLY A 72 12.65 -4.94 -2.89
CA GLY A 72 12.98 -5.67 -1.66
C GLY A 72 12.39 -4.98 -0.41
N GLY A 73 12.82 -5.43 0.78
CA GLY A 73 12.21 -5.00 2.04
C GLY A 73 10.81 -5.58 2.23
N GLU A 74 9.97 -4.91 3.02
CA GLU A 74 8.61 -5.38 3.25
C GLU A 74 7.72 -5.22 2.02
N THR A 75 7.00 -6.26 1.64
CA THR A 75 6.00 -6.24 0.57
C THR A 75 4.60 -6.24 1.16
N HIS A 76 3.92 -5.09 1.08
CA HIS A 76 2.54 -4.93 1.53
C HIS A 76 1.59 -5.03 0.34
N ALA A 77 0.70 -6.02 0.36
CA ALA A 77 -0.31 -6.20 -0.68
C ALA A 77 -1.65 -5.65 -0.20
N TYR A 78 -2.23 -4.75 -0.96
CA TYR A 78 -3.61 -4.31 -0.85
C TYR A 78 -4.26 -4.33 -2.22
N CYS A 79 -5.49 -4.86 -2.31
CA CYS A 79 -6.33 -4.75 -3.50
C CYS A 79 -7.80 -4.64 -3.07
N VAL A 80 -8.61 -3.91 -3.82
CA VAL A 80 -10.04 -3.79 -3.54
C VAL A 80 -10.77 -5.13 -3.70
N GLY A 81 -10.30 -5.96 -4.64
CA GLY A 81 -10.79 -7.32 -4.86
C GLY A 81 -9.66 -8.25 -5.26
N TYR A 82 -9.46 -9.33 -4.55
CA TYR A 82 -8.51 -10.38 -4.87
C TYR A 82 -9.22 -11.54 -5.58
N SER A 83 -8.58 -12.10 -6.59
CA SER A 83 -8.94 -13.43 -7.07
C SER A 83 -8.28 -14.53 -6.21
N PRO A 84 -8.76 -15.79 -6.26
CA PRO A 84 -8.08 -16.90 -5.59
C PRO A 84 -6.62 -17.05 -6.03
N GLU A 85 -6.34 -16.85 -7.32
CA GLU A 85 -5.00 -16.93 -7.90
C GLU A 85 -4.08 -15.82 -7.36
N ASP A 86 -4.63 -14.59 -7.16
CA ASP A 86 -3.88 -13.49 -6.56
C ASP A 86 -3.44 -13.83 -5.14
N ILE A 87 -4.38 -14.32 -4.32
CA ILE A 87 -4.11 -14.68 -2.92
C ILE A 87 -3.11 -15.83 -2.85
N HIS A 88 -3.29 -16.87 -3.65
CA HIS A 88 -2.34 -17.98 -3.71
C HIS A 88 -0.92 -17.51 -4.02
N ALA A 89 -0.77 -16.65 -5.01
CA ALA A 89 0.54 -16.09 -5.36
C ALA A 89 1.11 -15.20 -4.23
N LEU A 90 0.30 -14.31 -3.64
CA LEU A 90 0.70 -13.40 -2.57
C LEU A 90 1.09 -14.13 -1.28
N ALA A 91 0.42 -15.23 -0.97
CA ALA A 91 0.76 -16.09 0.16
C ALA A 91 2.22 -16.58 0.11
N GLY A 92 2.80 -16.72 -1.09
CA GLY A 92 4.18 -17.14 -1.29
C GLY A 92 5.22 -16.09 -0.93
N PHE A 93 4.94 -14.78 -1.08
CA PHE A 93 5.99 -13.77 -0.99
C PHE A 93 5.60 -12.47 -0.24
N ALA A 94 4.32 -12.14 -0.09
CA ALA A 94 3.91 -10.93 0.61
C ALA A 94 4.14 -11.06 2.12
N ASP A 95 4.62 -10.00 2.77
CA ASP A 95 4.76 -9.94 4.23
C ASP A 95 3.45 -9.55 4.90
N LYS A 96 2.71 -8.61 4.29
CA LYS A 96 1.42 -8.14 4.77
C LYS A 96 0.37 -8.22 3.67
N ILE A 97 -0.80 -8.74 4.00
CA ILE A 97 -1.95 -8.80 3.09
C ILE A 97 -3.11 -8.05 3.74
N ILE A 98 -3.59 -7.02 3.06
CA ILE A 98 -4.64 -6.15 3.56
C ILE A 98 -5.91 -6.38 2.75
N PHE A 99 -6.97 -6.78 3.43
CA PHE A 99 -8.28 -7.00 2.82
C PHE A 99 -9.13 -5.74 2.84
N ASN A 100 -9.96 -5.59 1.83
CA ASN A 100 -10.88 -4.46 1.72
C ASN A 100 -12.20 -4.69 2.46
N SER A 101 -12.58 -5.95 2.69
CA SER A 101 -13.84 -6.32 3.34
C SER A 101 -13.67 -7.54 4.23
N ILE A 102 -14.61 -7.71 5.17
CA ILE A 102 -14.68 -8.89 6.04
C ILE A 102 -14.93 -10.15 5.22
N SER A 103 -15.78 -10.10 4.19
CA SER A 103 -16.04 -11.24 3.33
C SER A 103 -14.79 -11.76 2.62
N GLN A 104 -13.90 -10.87 2.16
CA GLN A 104 -12.60 -11.29 1.60
C GLN A 104 -11.72 -11.94 2.68
N LEU A 105 -11.64 -11.33 3.86
CA LEU A 105 -10.89 -11.88 4.99
C LEU A 105 -11.41 -13.29 5.32
N ASP A 106 -12.71 -13.49 5.43
CA ASP A 106 -13.30 -14.79 5.73
C ASP A 106 -13.02 -15.84 4.66
N THR A 107 -13.12 -15.43 3.39
CA THR A 107 -12.88 -16.33 2.25
C THR A 107 -11.44 -16.86 2.22
N TYR A 108 -10.47 -16.01 2.50
CA TYR A 108 -9.06 -16.33 2.27
C TYR A 108 -8.23 -16.53 3.54
N TYR A 109 -8.82 -16.35 4.72
CA TYR A 109 -8.10 -16.39 6.00
C TYR A 109 -7.24 -17.64 6.17
N ASN A 110 -7.78 -18.82 5.92
CA ASN A 110 -7.09 -20.08 6.14
C ASN A 110 -5.82 -20.23 5.28
N GLU A 111 -5.80 -19.59 4.11
CA GLU A 111 -4.66 -19.66 3.20
C GLU A 111 -3.52 -18.72 3.62
N VAL A 112 -3.86 -17.60 4.27
CA VAL A 112 -2.88 -16.53 4.56
C VAL A 112 -2.72 -16.21 6.04
N GLN A 113 -3.30 -16.98 6.95
CA GLN A 113 -3.28 -16.72 8.41
C GLN A 113 -1.86 -16.66 9.01
N ALA A 114 -0.86 -17.22 8.34
CA ALA A 114 0.54 -17.13 8.75
C ALA A 114 1.19 -15.78 8.40
N LYS A 115 0.51 -14.92 7.63
CA LYS A 115 0.97 -13.59 7.24
C LYS A 115 0.49 -12.53 8.22
N HIS A 116 1.06 -11.33 8.13
CA HIS A 116 0.51 -10.16 8.82
C HIS A 116 -0.73 -9.68 8.07
N LEU A 117 -1.90 -9.89 8.65
CA LEU A 117 -3.17 -9.53 8.03
C LEU A 117 -3.64 -8.16 8.47
N GLY A 118 -4.11 -7.37 7.52
CA GLY A 118 -4.73 -6.08 7.74
C GLY A 118 -6.15 -6.04 7.19
N LEU A 119 -6.97 -5.14 7.74
CA LEU A 119 -8.28 -4.85 7.22
C LEU A 119 -8.40 -3.34 6.98
N ARG A 120 -8.85 -2.96 5.78
CA ARG A 120 -9.13 -1.55 5.49
C ARG A 120 -10.41 -1.13 6.19
N ILE A 121 -10.33 -0.01 6.90
CA ILE A 121 -11.48 0.63 7.52
C ILE A 121 -11.87 1.89 6.76
N ASN A 122 -13.16 2.20 6.74
CA ASN A 122 -13.69 3.46 6.25
C ASN A 122 -14.19 4.26 7.46
N PRO A 123 -13.53 5.38 7.82
CA PRO A 123 -13.92 6.15 8.99
C PRO A 123 -15.23 6.93 8.83
N GLY A 124 -15.81 6.93 7.62
CA GLY A 124 -17.03 7.66 7.30
C GLY A 124 -16.82 9.14 7.01
N PHE A 125 -15.59 9.61 7.03
CA PHE A 125 -15.21 10.96 6.59
C PHE A 125 -13.81 10.92 5.96
N SER A 126 -13.53 11.88 5.08
CA SER A 126 -12.25 12.07 4.44
C SER A 126 -12.07 13.52 3.97
N CYS A 127 -10.83 13.88 3.65
CA CYS A 127 -10.50 15.16 3.01
C CYS A 127 -10.11 14.88 1.57
N SER A 128 -10.87 15.43 0.62
CA SER A 128 -10.57 15.38 -0.81
C SER A 128 -11.16 16.58 -1.49
N HIS A 129 -10.45 17.15 -2.46
CA HIS A 129 -10.96 18.24 -3.29
C HIS A 129 -11.98 17.77 -4.33
N PHE A 130 -12.02 16.47 -4.62
CA PHE A 130 -12.89 15.86 -5.63
C PHE A 130 -13.76 14.78 -4.99
N ASP A 131 -15.07 14.93 -5.08
CA ASP A 131 -16.01 13.94 -4.58
C ASP A 131 -15.74 12.53 -5.15
N LEU A 132 -15.35 12.44 -6.43
CA LEU A 132 -15.04 11.17 -7.07
C LEU A 132 -13.79 10.48 -6.49
N ALA A 133 -12.81 11.26 -6.02
CA ALA A 133 -11.59 10.76 -5.40
C ALA A 133 -11.75 10.49 -3.88
N ASP A 134 -12.83 10.99 -3.28
CA ASP A 134 -13.10 10.86 -1.85
C ASP A 134 -13.30 9.36 -1.45
N PRO A 135 -12.38 8.78 -0.66
CA PRO A 135 -12.46 7.38 -0.28
C PRO A 135 -13.60 7.06 0.70
N ALA A 136 -14.17 8.07 1.38
CA ALA A 136 -15.26 7.92 2.33
C ALA A 136 -16.60 8.49 1.83
N ARG A 137 -16.68 8.85 0.54
CA ARG A 137 -17.93 9.37 -0.06
C ARG A 137 -19.09 8.40 0.13
N ARG A 138 -20.30 8.92 0.02
CA ARG A 138 -21.52 8.10 0.03
C ARG A 138 -21.43 6.98 -1.01
N TYR A 139 -21.78 5.76 -0.60
CA TYR A 139 -21.67 4.54 -1.41
C TYR A 139 -20.23 4.11 -1.78
N SER A 140 -19.23 4.59 -1.05
CA SER A 140 -17.87 4.06 -1.21
C SER A 140 -17.86 2.55 -0.90
N ARG A 141 -17.17 1.80 -1.76
CA ARG A 141 -16.92 0.36 -1.56
C ARG A 141 -15.60 0.09 -0.82
N LEU A 142 -14.92 1.15 -0.35
CA LEU A 142 -13.56 1.07 0.18
C LEU A 142 -13.59 0.95 1.69
N GLY A 143 -13.23 -0.24 2.18
CA GLY A 143 -13.08 -0.51 3.60
C GLY A 143 -14.39 -0.81 4.34
N VAL A 144 -14.24 -1.28 5.57
CA VAL A 144 -15.34 -1.64 6.48
C VAL A 144 -15.81 -0.41 7.24
N VAL A 145 -17.10 -0.13 7.22
CA VAL A 145 -17.77 0.99 7.93
C VAL A 145 -18.33 0.52 9.28
N ASP A 146 -18.79 -0.73 9.35
CA ASP A 146 -19.43 -1.31 10.54
C ASP A 146 -18.38 -1.57 11.63
N LYS A 147 -18.45 -0.80 12.71
CA LYS A 147 -17.50 -0.86 13.83
C LYS A 147 -17.65 -2.14 14.67
N GLU A 148 -18.85 -2.65 14.83
CA GLU A 148 -19.10 -3.88 15.61
C GLU A 148 -18.58 -5.10 14.85
N ALA A 149 -18.88 -5.18 13.55
CA ALA A 149 -18.35 -6.20 12.68
C ALA A 149 -16.80 -6.15 12.60
N LEU A 150 -16.20 -4.95 12.56
CA LEU A 150 -14.76 -4.77 12.60
C LEU A 150 -14.18 -5.28 13.93
N GLN A 151 -14.77 -4.90 15.07
CA GLN A 151 -14.31 -5.30 16.40
C GLN A 151 -14.26 -6.82 16.55
N ALA A 152 -15.21 -7.53 15.96
CA ALA A 152 -15.24 -8.99 15.96
C ALA A 152 -14.05 -9.64 15.21
N GLN A 153 -13.36 -8.89 14.33
CA GLN A 153 -12.23 -9.40 13.55
C GLN A 153 -10.86 -9.10 14.16
N VAL A 154 -10.77 -8.26 15.18
CA VAL A 154 -9.49 -7.74 15.70
C VAL A 154 -8.50 -8.84 16.08
N SER A 155 -8.97 -9.95 16.65
CA SER A 155 -8.11 -11.09 17.04
C SER A 155 -7.43 -11.80 15.87
N ARG A 156 -7.93 -11.60 14.64
CA ARG A 156 -7.40 -12.18 13.39
C ARG A 156 -6.43 -11.25 12.67
N LEU A 157 -6.28 -10.01 13.14
CA LEU A 157 -5.60 -8.94 12.43
C LEU A 157 -4.31 -8.53 13.16
N SER A 158 -3.29 -8.20 12.39
CA SER A 158 -2.07 -7.56 12.86
C SER A 158 -2.15 -6.04 12.83
N GLY A 159 -3.11 -5.47 12.11
CA GLY A 159 -3.28 -4.03 11.98
C GLY A 159 -4.48 -3.62 11.14
N LEU A 160 -4.70 -2.31 11.13
CA LEU A 160 -5.75 -1.67 10.35
C LEU A 160 -5.14 -0.73 9.31
N MET A 161 -5.81 -0.60 8.16
CA MET A 161 -5.43 0.31 7.10
C MET A 161 -6.57 1.29 6.86
N PHE A 162 -6.25 2.56 6.75
CA PHE A 162 -7.23 3.57 6.34
C PHE A 162 -6.58 4.60 5.42
N HIS A 163 -7.43 5.24 4.63
CA HIS A 163 -7.04 6.28 3.70
C HIS A 163 -8.12 7.36 3.76
N TYR A 164 -7.80 8.51 4.33
CA TYR A 164 -8.80 9.57 4.52
C TYR A 164 -8.42 10.89 3.85
N ASN A 165 -7.18 11.02 3.41
CA ASN A 165 -6.69 12.19 2.69
C ASN A 165 -6.28 11.78 1.28
N CYS A 166 -6.92 12.34 0.26
CA CYS A 166 -6.66 12.01 -1.13
C CYS A 166 -6.72 13.25 -2.00
N GLU A 167 -5.69 13.47 -2.82
CA GLU A 167 -5.56 14.63 -3.72
C GLU A 167 -5.82 15.97 -2.99
N ASN A 168 -5.14 16.16 -1.89
CA ASN A 168 -5.26 17.31 -1.02
C ASN A 168 -3.86 17.88 -0.75
N ASP A 169 -3.77 19.22 -0.63
CA ASP A 169 -2.53 19.96 -0.37
C ASP A 169 -2.03 19.80 1.08
#